data_4a35454bda3537b2e1820979aaa8a005
#
_entry.id   4a35454bda3537b2e1820979aaa8a005
#
_cell.length_a   1.000
_cell.length_b   1.000
_cell.length_c   1.000
_cell.angle_alpha   90.00
_cell.angle_beta   90.00
_cell.angle_gamma   90.00
#
_symmetry.space_group_name_H-M   'P 1'
#
loop_
_entity.id
_entity.type
_entity.pdbx_description
1 polymer ?
#
loop_
_entity_poly.entity_id
_entity_poly.type
_entity_poly.pdbx_seq_one_letter_code
_entity_poly.pdbx_strand_id
1 'polypeptide(L)' 'MYKDMPLGFVNALAKNESAMQKFAQMEKNEKEIVLEKAHNVSSKQEMQNLINSIG' A
#
# COMPACT_ATOMS: atom_id res chain seq x y z
N MET A 1 -14.08 2.26 4.10
CA MET A 1 -13.83 1.40 2.93
C MET A 1 -13.04 2.15 1.87
N TYR A 2 -12.05 1.53 1.33
CA TYR A 2 -11.12 2.18 0.40
C TYR A 2 -11.46 1.80 -1.03
N LYS A 3 -12.55 2.37 -1.55
CA LYS A 3 -13.00 1.98 -2.88
C LYS A 3 -12.10 2.49 -4.00
N ASP A 4 -11.19 3.39 -3.69
CA ASP A 4 -10.28 3.93 -4.70
C ASP A 4 -8.87 3.37 -4.56
N MET A 5 -8.72 2.20 -3.96
CA MET A 5 -7.41 1.58 -3.83
C MET A 5 -6.83 1.23 -5.20
N PRO A 6 -5.60 1.68 -5.50
CA PRO A 6 -4.98 1.32 -6.77
C PRO A 6 -4.80 -0.19 -6.88
N LEU A 7 -5.11 -0.72 -8.04
CA LEU A 7 -5.02 -2.17 -8.24
C LEU A 7 -3.61 -2.68 -8.08
N GLY A 8 -2.64 -1.92 -8.56
CA GLY A 8 -1.23 -2.29 -8.40
C GLY A 8 -0.82 -2.37 -6.94
N PHE A 9 -1.35 -1.47 -6.12
CA PHE A 9 -1.07 -1.49 -4.69
C PHE A 9 -1.65 -2.76 -4.05
N VAL A 10 -2.90 -3.07 -4.38
CA VAL A 10 -3.55 -4.26 -3.84
C VAL A 10 -2.78 -5.51 -4.22
N ASN A 11 -2.38 -5.62 -5.49
CA ASN A 11 -1.64 -6.77 -5.96
C ASN A 11 -0.29 -6.92 -5.26
N ALA A 12 0.43 -5.83 -5.12
CA ALA A 12 1.74 -5.86 -4.48
C ALA A 12 1.60 -6.18 -2.99
N LEU A 13 0.58 -5.63 -2.35
CA LEU A 13 0.34 -5.88 -0.94
C LEU A 13 0.00 -7.35 -0.71
N ALA A 14 -0.81 -7.93 -1.60
CA ALA A 14 -1.22 -9.33 -1.48
C ALA A 14 -0.04 -10.28 -1.58
N LYS A 15 1.03 -9.87 -2.25
CA LYS A 15 2.22 -10.69 -2.40
C LYS A 15 3.21 -10.54 -1.25
N ASN A 16 2.95 -9.61 -0.33
CA ASN A 16 3.84 -9.36 0.79
C ASN A 16 3.03 -9.44 2.08
N GLU A 17 3.03 -10.63 2.66
CA GLU A 17 2.19 -10.90 3.82
C GLU A 17 2.55 -9.99 5.00
N SER A 18 3.82 -9.74 5.21
CA SER A 18 4.27 -8.88 6.30
C SER A 18 3.73 -7.47 6.14
N ALA A 19 3.84 -6.93 4.93
CA ALA A 19 3.32 -5.60 4.65
C ALA A 19 1.80 -5.56 4.79
N MET A 20 1.14 -6.61 4.33
CA MET A 20 -0.32 -6.68 4.42
C MET A 20 -0.78 -6.66 5.87
N GLN A 21 -0.12 -7.44 6.75
CA GLN A 21 -0.48 -7.47 8.14
C GLN A 21 -0.26 -6.11 8.81
N LYS A 22 0.85 -5.48 8.51
CA LYS A 22 1.15 -4.17 9.09
C LYS A 22 0.18 -3.11 8.59
N PHE A 23 -0.15 -3.16 7.31
CA PHE A 23 -1.13 -2.24 6.76
C PHE A 23 -2.49 -2.40 7.45
N ALA A 24 -2.90 -3.65 7.66
CA ALA A 24 -4.19 -3.93 8.30
C ALA A 24 -4.24 -3.41 9.74
N GLN A 25 -3.09 -3.33 10.39
CA GLN A 25 -3.02 -2.86 11.78
C GLN A 25 -2.90 -1.34 11.88
N MET A 26 -2.69 -0.66 10.77
CA MET A 26 -2.56 0.79 10.78
C MET A 26 -3.87 1.46 11.14
N GLU A 27 -3.76 2.62 11.74
CA GLU A 27 -4.93 3.44 11.97
C GLU A 27 -5.41 4.06 10.65
N LYS A 28 -6.66 4.53 10.67
CA LYS A 28 -7.28 5.05 9.47
C LYS A 28 -6.44 6.14 8.81
N ASN A 29 -5.90 7.06 9.63
CA ASN A 29 -5.08 8.15 9.10
C ASN A 29 -3.86 7.63 8.37
N GLU A 30 -3.20 6.64 8.95
CA GLU A 30 -2.00 6.06 8.35
C GLU A 30 -2.33 5.35 7.06
N LYS A 31 -3.44 4.62 7.04
CA LYS A 31 -3.88 3.94 5.82
C LYS A 31 -4.13 4.93 4.70
N GLU A 32 -4.76 6.04 5.03
CA GLU A 32 -5.06 7.07 4.03
C GLU A 32 -3.78 7.68 3.46
N ILE A 33 -2.78 7.91 4.30
CA ILE A 33 -1.50 8.43 3.84
C ILE A 33 -0.83 7.45 2.90
N VAL A 34 -0.83 6.17 3.25
CA VAL A 34 -0.22 5.15 2.41
C VAL A 34 -0.94 5.07 1.07
N LEU A 35 -2.26 5.11 1.08
CA LEU A 35 -3.04 5.05 -0.15
C LEU A 35 -2.79 6.26 -1.03
N GLU A 36 -2.62 7.43 -0.42
CA GLU A 36 -2.29 8.62 -1.19
C GLU A 36 -0.94 8.47 -1.88
N LYS A 37 0.04 7.94 -1.16
CA LYS A 37 1.34 7.67 -1.77
C LYS A 37 1.22 6.67 -2.90
N ALA A 38 0.38 5.64 -2.73
CA ALA A 38 0.19 4.63 -3.76
C ALA A 38 -0.42 5.24 -5.02
N HIS A 39 -1.31 6.22 -4.87
CA HIS A 39 -1.89 6.91 -6.03
C HIS A 39 -0.86 7.72 -6.80
N ASN A 40 0.21 8.14 -6.12
CA ASN A 40 1.22 9.00 -6.73
C ASN A 40 2.41 8.24 -7.29
N VAL A 41 2.49 6.93 -7.08
CA VAL A 41 3.59 6.16 -7.66
C VAL A 41 3.40 6.07 -9.16
N SER A 42 4.50 6.09 -9.90
CA SER A 42 4.44 6.09 -11.35
C SER A 42 5.11 4.86 -11.97
N SER A 43 5.61 3.94 -11.17
CA SER A 43 6.27 2.76 -11.71
C SER A 43 6.11 1.59 -10.76
N LYS A 44 6.33 0.39 -11.30
CA LYS A 44 6.32 -0.83 -10.48
C LYS A 44 7.37 -0.77 -9.39
N GLN A 45 8.54 -0.23 -9.71
CA GLN A 45 9.62 -0.14 -8.75
C GLN A 45 9.23 0.75 -7.57
N GLU A 46 8.59 1.88 -7.86
CA GLU A 46 8.14 2.77 -6.80
C GLU A 46 7.08 2.11 -5.94
N MET A 47 6.17 1.38 -6.56
CA MET A 47 5.14 0.66 -5.80
C MET A 47 5.79 -0.38 -4.89
N GLN A 48 6.78 -1.11 -5.41
CA GLN A 48 7.48 -2.11 -4.60
C GLN A 48 8.20 -1.45 -3.43
N ASN A 49 8.81 -0.29 -3.67
CA ASN A 49 9.48 0.44 -2.60
C ASN A 49 8.50 0.86 -1.52
N LEU A 50 7.32 1.31 -1.92
CA LEU A 50 6.28 1.69 -0.97
C LEU A 50 5.87 0.50 -0.11
N ILE A 51 5.62 -0.64 -0.74
CA ILE A 51 5.23 -1.85 -0.03
C ILE A 51 6.34 -2.28 0.93
N ASN A 52 7.60 -2.24 0.49
CA ASN A 52 8.71 -2.61 1.35
C ASN A 52 8.85 -1.70 2.55
N SER A 53 8.46 -0.44 2.41
CA SER A 53 8.54 0.50 3.53
C SER A 53 7.47 0.22 4.58
N ILE A 54 6.37 -0.41 4.19
CA ILE A 54 5.33 -0.82 5.13
C ILE A 54 5.81 -2.04 5.93
N GLY A 55 6.30 -3.01 5.22
CA GLY A 55 6.78 -4.24 5.82
C GLY A 55 8.22 -4.15 6.23
#